data_b0b417415c02766a7b91c66c67909df4
#
_entry.id   b0b417415c02766a7b91c66c67909df4
#
_cell.length_a   1.000
_cell.length_b   1.000
_cell.length_c   1.000
_cell.angle_alpha   90.00
_cell.angle_beta   90.00
_cell.angle_gamma   90.00
#
_symmetry.space_group_name_H-M   'P 1'
#
loop_
_entity.id
_entity.type
_entity.pdbx_description
1 polymer ?
#
loop_
_entity_poly.entity_id
_entity_poly.type
_entity_poly.pdbx_seq_one_letter_code
_entity_poly.pdbx_strand_id
1 'polypeptide(L)'
;GRLLMLTGSTKYPGAGILSTLGALNAGAGLLSHSWPPELNQTLLQWAPEAMPTPRDTPIDWKNYNAAVVGSGLGPDSQTLGLQALLDCPLPMVVDADALAFVKERDQSKRDNMVLTPHPGELSKLTNRPVKELEENRIDAAIEAARQWNCVVCFKGAPTVTASPNGKVY
;
A
#
# COMPACT_ATOMS: atom_id res chain seq x y z
N GLY A 1 -9.79 7.69 13.55
CA GLY A 1 -9.41 8.44 12.36
C GLY A 1 -10.17 7.98 11.13
N ARG A 2 -10.02 8.73 10.03
CA ARG A 2 -10.59 8.40 8.72
C ARG A 2 -9.54 7.77 7.83
N LEU A 3 -9.78 6.55 7.38
CA LEU A 3 -8.89 5.78 6.50
C LEU A 3 -9.44 5.76 5.08
N LEU A 4 -8.57 6.06 4.12
CA LEU A 4 -8.84 5.83 2.71
C LEU A 4 -8.21 4.50 2.30
N MET A 5 -8.98 3.67 1.61
CA MET A 5 -8.47 2.45 1.01
C MET A 5 -8.62 2.48 -0.51
N LEU A 6 -7.56 2.12 -1.20
CA LEU A 6 -7.51 1.92 -2.64
C LEU A 6 -6.93 0.52 -2.89
N THR A 7 -7.78 -0.48 -2.74
CA THR A 7 -7.40 -1.92 -2.81
C THR A 7 -8.49 -2.71 -3.53
N GLY A 8 -8.19 -3.92 -3.98
CA GLY A 8 -9.10 -4.77 -4.70
C GLY A 8 -9.43 -4.28 -6.12
N SER A 9 -10.00 -5.14 -6.91
CA SER A 9 -10.49 -4.88 -8.27
C SER A 9 -11.55 -5.93 -8.62
N THR A 10 -12.18 -5.81 -9.78
CA THR A 10 -13.08 -6.85 -10.29
C THR A 10 -12.39 -8.21 -10.42
N LYS A 11 -11.09 -8.20 -10.73
CA LYS A 11 -10.28 -9.42 -10.82
C LYS A 11 -9.88 -9.98 -9.46
N TYR A 12 -9.66 -9.12 -8.47
CA TYR A 12 -9.16 -9.49 -7.14
C TYR A 12 -10.02 -8.91 -6.00
N PRO A 13 -11.34 -9.21 -5.97
CA PRO A 13 -12.24 -8.62 -4.97
C PRO A 13 -11.87 -9.05 -3.54
N GLY A 14 -11.41 -10.29 -3.37
CA GLY A 14 -11.00 -10.80 -2.06
C GLY A 14 -9.87 -10.02 -1.41
N ALA A 15 -8.92 -9.49 -2.18
CA ALA A 15 -7.84 -8.67 -1.64
C ALA A 15 -8.38 -7.38 -1.00
N GLY A 16 -9.35 -6.72 -1.65
CA GLY A 16 -10.01 -5.54 -1.09
C GLY A 16 -10.81 -5.85 0.17
N ILE A 17 -11.57 -6.96 0.19
CA ILE A 17 -12.34 -7.38 1.36
C ILE A 17 -11.40 -7.66 2.54
N LEU A 18 -10.35 -8.46 2.33
CA LEU A 18 -9.39 -8.80 3.39
C LEU A 18 -8.66 -7.57 3.94
N SER A 19 -8.27 -6.65 3.06
CA SER A 19 -7.66 -5.38 3.46
C SER A 19 -8.64 -4.55 4.33
N THR A 20 -9.91 -4.49 3.93
CA THR A 20 -10.96 -3.78 4.67
C THR A 20 -11.17 -4.38 6.05
N LEU A 21 -11.35 -5.70 6.14
CA LEU A 21 -11.52 -6.40 7.40
C LEU A 21 -10.30 -6.23 8.31
N GLY A 22 -9.09 -6.29 7.74
CA GLY A 22 -7.84 -6.03 8.46
C GLY A 22 -7.80 -4.63 9.06
N ALA A 23 -8.19 -3.61 8.31
CA ALA A 23 -8.23 -2.23 8.77
C ALA A 23 -9.28 -2.00 9.87
N LEU A 24 -10.47 -2.56 9.72
CA LEU A 24 -11.54 -2.49 10.73
C LEU A 24 -11.11 -3.18 12.03
N ASN A 25 -10.56 -4.38 11.95
CA ASN A 25 -10.06 -5.12 13.10
C ASN A 25 -8.86 -4.42 13.79
N ALA A 26 -8.07 -3.65 13.04
CA ALA A 26 -7.00 -2.82 13.59
C ALA A 26 -7.51 -1.51 14.24
N GLY A 27 -8.83 -1.25 14.23
CA GLY A 27 -9.46 -0.11 14.90
C GLY A 27 -9.61 1.15 14.04
N ALA A 28 -9.70 1.02 12.71
CA ALA A 28 -10.05 2.15 11.85
C ALA A 28 -11.46 2.66 12.22
N GLY A 29 -11.59 3.96 12.53
CA GLY A 29 -12.87 4.53 12.99
C GLY A 29 -13.87 4.72 11.86
N LEU A 30 -13.45 5.36 10.76
CA LEU A 30 -14.22 5.51 9.53
C LEU A 30 -13.35 5.05 8.35
N LEU A 31 -13.91 4.22 7.50
CA LEU A 31 -13.19 3.62 6.37
C LEU A 31 -13.94 3.93 5.07
N SER A 32 -13.32 4.73 4.21
CA SER A 32 -13.77 4.94 2.83
C SER A 32 -12.97 4.03 1.91
N HIS A 33 -13.65 3.17 1.17
CA HIS A 33 -13.02 2.26 0.24
C HIS A 33 -13.29 2.69 -1.20
N SER A 34 -12.27 3.15 -1.89
CA SER A 34 -12.32 3.39 -3.33
C SER A 34 -12.39 2.04 -4.04
N TRP A 35 -13.57 1.71 -4.54
CA TRP A 35 -13.98 0.36 -4.92
C TRP A 35 -14.71 0.37 -6.27
N PRO A 36 -14.59 -0.68 -7.09
CA PRO A 36 -15.41 -0.80 -8.30
C PRO A 36 -16.89 -0.82 -7.94
N PRO A 37 -17.71 0.08 -8.51
CA PRO A 37 -19.13 0.21 -8.13
C PRO A 37 -19.94 -1.07 -8.26
N GLU A 38 -19.64 -1.89 -9.26
CA GLU A 38 -20.28 -3.18 -9.51
C GLU A 38 -20.10 -4.21 -8.40
N LEU A 39 -19.10 -3.99 -7.54
CA LEU A 39 -18.79 -4.87 -6.39
C LEU A 39 -19.31 -4.31 -5.05
N ASN A 40 -20.06 -3.19 -5.04
CA ASN A 40 -20.52 -2.56 -3.80
C ASN A 40 -21.32 -3.51 -2.91
N GLN A 41 -22.21 -4.32 -3.47
CA GLN A 41 -22.98 -5.30 -2.71
C GLN A 41 -22.08 -6.34 -2.03
N THR A 42 -21.05 -6.80 -2.73
CA THR A 42 -20.08 -7.75 -2.19
C THR A 42 -19.30 -7.13 -1.03
N LEU A 43 -18.84 -5.88 -1.16
CA LEU A 43 -18.15 -5.18 -0.08
C LEU A 43 -19.03 -5.06 1.16
N LEU A 44 -20.26 -4.54 0.99
CA LEU A 44 -21.19 -4.30 2.10
C LEU A 44 -21.68 -5.60 2.77
N GLN A 45 -21.71 -6.71 2.02
CA GLN A 45 -22.04 -8.02 2.60
C GLN A 45 -20.96 -8.50 3.60
N TRP A 46 -19.68 -8.21 3.33
CA TRP A 46 -18.55 -8.67 4.15
C TRP A 46 -18.06 -7.64 5.15
N ALA A 47 -18.25 -6.36 4.85
CA ALA A 47 -17.78 -5.24 5.65
C ALA A 47 -18.81 -4.09 5.60
N PRO A 48 -19.96 -4.22 6.29
CA PRO A 48 -21.03 -3.22 6.24
C PRO A 48 -20.63 -1.86 6.82
N GLU A 49 -19.57 -1.80 7.61
CA GLU A 49 -18.99 -0.55 8.14
C GLU A 49 -18.19 0.23 7.12
N ALA A 50 -17.78 -0.40 6.00
CA ALA A 50 -17.04 0.26 4.96
C ALA A 50 -17.95 1.16 4.12
N MET A 51 -17.47 2.34 3.79
CA MET A 51 -18.18 3.30 2.93
C MET A 51 -17.63 3.18 1.51
N PRO A 52 -18.35 2.56 0.55
CA PRO A 52 -17.91 2.52 -0.84
C PRO A 52 -17.80 3.93 -1.40
N THR A 53 -16.69 4.22 -2.05
CA THR A 53 -16.44 5.47 -2.76
C THR A 53 -16.08 5.14 -4.21
N PRO A 54 -16.76 5.72 -5.20
CA PRO A 54 -16.44 5.47 -6.61
C PRO A 54 -14.99 5.85 -6.93
N ARG A 55 -14.32 5.02 -7.75
CA ARG A 55 -12.92 5.23 -8.13
C ARG A 55 -12.68 6.41 -9.07
N ASP A 56 -13.68 6.75 -9.85
CA ASP A 56 -13.68 7.86 -10.80
C ASP A 56 -13.93 9.24 -10.16
N THR A 57 -14.25 9.25 -8.87
CA THR A 57 -14.49 10.49 -8.14
C THR A 57 -13.16 11.05 -7.63
N PRO A 58 -12.85 12.34 -7.87
CA PRO A 58 -11.66 12.98 -7.30
C PRO A 58 -11.62 12.84 -5.78
N ILE A 59 -10.48 12.41 -5.25
CA ILE A 59 -10.31 12.21 -3.82
C ILE A 59 -9.81 13.51 -3.19
N ASP A 60 -10.58 14.05 -2.25
CA ASP A 60 -10.11 15.14 -1.39
C ASP A 60 -9.34 14.55 -0.20
N TRP A 61 -8.01 14.57 -0.29
CA TRP A 61 -7.07 14.05 0.71
C TRP A 61 -7.25 14.64 2.10
N LYS A 62 -7.74 15.89 2.19
CA LYS A 62 -7.94 16.59 3.46
C LYS A 62 -8.97 15.93 4.36
N ASN A 63 -9.82 15.10 3.78
CA ASN A 63 -10.85 14.37 4.52
C ASN A 63 -10.32 13.10 5.22
N TYR A 64 -9.04 12.73 5.03
CA TYR A 64 -8.47 11.50 5.55
C TYR A 64 -7.25 11.74 6.43
N ASN A 65 -6.98 10.78 7.33
CA ASN A 65 -5.82 10.80 8.21
C ASN A 65 -4.71 9.84 7.74
N ALA A 66 -5.06 8.82 6.98
CA ALA A 66 -4.13 7.85 6.40
C ALA A 66 -4.73 7.17 5.18
N ALA A 67 -3.88 6.49 4.39
CA ALA A 67 -4.30 5.68 3.26
C ALA A 67 -3.64 4.30 3.24
N VAL A 68 -4.32 3.33 2.63
CA VAL A 68 -3.80 2.00 2.27
C VAL A 68 -4.03 1.78 0.79
N VAL A 69 -2.97 1.43 0.06
CA VAL A 69 -2.99 1.41 -1.41
C VAL A 69 -2.28 0.18 -1.95
N GLY A 70 -2.86 -0.49 -2.93
CA GLY A 70 -2.13 -1.39 -3.81
C GLY A 70 -2.63 -2.82 -3.87
N SER A 71 -3.00 -3.40 -2.73
CA SER A 71 -3.35 -4.82 -2.67
C SER A 71 -4.49 -5.16 -3.62
N GLY A 72 -4.22 -5.98 -4.64
CA GLY A 72 -5.22 -6.49 -5.58
C GLY A 72 -5.80 -5.47 -6.55
N LEU A 73 -5.10 -4.39 -6.87
CA LEU A 73 -5.54 -3.42 -7.89
C LEU A 73 -5.51 -4.01 -9.30
N GLY A 74 -4.54 -4.89 -9.58
CA GLY A 74 -4.41 -5.52 -10.89
C GLY A 74 -4.17 -4.51 -12.01
N PRO A 75 -4.70 -4.80 -13.23
CA PRO A 75 -4.52 -3.94 -14.39
C PRO A 75 -5.06 -2.52 -14.23
N ASP A 76 -6.06 -2.34 -13.37
CA ASP A 76 -6.71 -1.05 -13.14
C ASP A 76 -5.77 -0.04 -12.47
N SER A 77 -4.66 -0.52 -11.89
CA SER A 77 -3.65 0.33 -11.22
C SER A 77 -3.13 1.45 -12.14
N GLN A 78 -3.01 1.19 -13.44
CA GLN A 78 -2.52 2.16 -14.43
C GLN A 78 -3.47 3.37 -14.63
N THR A 79 -4.74 3.22 -14.35
CA THR A 79 -5.78 4.24 -14.63
C THR A 79 -6.19 5.03 -13.40
N LEU A 80 -5.71 4.66 -12.21
CA LEU A 80 -6.20 5.20 -10.94
C LEU A 80 -5.49 6.48 -10.47
N GLY A 81 -4.59 7.05 -11.26
CA GLY A 81 -3.82 8.22 -10.84
C GLY A 81 -2.98 7.96 -9.57
N LEU A 82 -2.46 6.75 -9.42
CA LEU A 82 -1.69 6.33 -8.23
C LEU A 82 -0.50 7.23 -7.95
N GLN A 83 0.12 7.80 -8.98
CA GLN A 83 1.23 8.73 -8.78
C GLN A 83 0.80 9.95 -7.97
N ALA A 84 -0.32 10.58 -8.32
CA ALA A 84 -0.85 11.73 -7.57
C ALA A 84 -1.23 11.35 -6.13
N LEU A 85 -1.72 10.12 -5.92
CA LEU A 85 -1.99 9.59 -4.59
C LEU A 85 -0.69 9.42 -3.79
N LEU A 86 0.34 8.83 -4.39
CA LEU A 86 1.63 8.65 -3.73
C LEU A 86 2.32 9.99 -3.40
N ASP A 87 2.00 11.06 -4.11
CA ASP A 87 2.51 12.40 -3.87
C ASP A 87 1.68 13.21 -2.84
N CYS A 88 0.52 12.70 -2.42
CA CYS A 88 -0.30 13.38 -1.42
C CYS A 88 0.35 13.31 -0.02
N PRO A 89 0.08 14.26 0.90
CA PRO A 89 0.76 14.33 2.20
C PRO A 89 0.27 13.32 3.24
N LEU A 90 -0.63 12.40 2.91
CA LEU A 90 -1.16 11.44 3.85
C LEU A 90 -0.11 10.39 4.26
N PRO A 91 -0.03 10.02 5.54
CA PRO A 91 0.61 8.77 5.93
C PRO A 91 -0.02 7.59 5.20
N MET A 92 0.79 6.68 4.63
CA MET A 92 0.21 5.58 3.88
C MET A 92 1.00 4.28 3.93
N VAL A 93 0.27 3.18 3.79
CA VAL A 93 0.81 1.86 3.49
C VAL A 93 0.67 1.60 1.99
N VAL A 94 1.78 1.21 1.34
CA VAL A 94 1.85 0.90 -0.09
C VAL A 94 2.27 -0.55 -0.26
N ASP A 95 1.43 -1.34 -0.91
CA ASP A 95 1.61 -2.77 -1.10
C ASP A 95 1.38 -3.19 -2.56
N ALA A 96 1.85 -4.36 -2.93
CA ALA A 96 1.55 -5.06 -4.18
C ALA A 96 1.66 -4.16 -5.43
N ASP A 97 0.58 -4.03 -6.20
CA ASP A 97 0.60 -3.34 -7.49
C ASP A 97 1.00 -1.86 -7.41
N ALA A 98 0.74 -1.20 -6.29
CA ALA A 98 1.12 0.20 -6.08
C ALA A 98 2.62 0.39 -5.85
N LEU A 99 3.36 -0.64 -5.46
CA LEU A 99 4.81 -0.56 -5.26
C LEU A 99 5.55 -0.17 -6.57
N ALA A 100 5.03 -0.55 -7.72
CA ALA A 100 5.64 -0.22 -9.01
C ALA A 100 5.80 1.29 -9.24
N PHE A 101 4.89 2.09 -8.70
CA PHE A 101 4.87 3.55 -8.85
C PHE A 101 5.81 4.29 -7.88
N VAL A 102 6.35 3.60 -6.88
CA VAL A 102 7.29 4.20 -5.92
C VAL A 102 8.60 4.63 -6.58
N LYS A 103 9.03 3.95 -7.65
CA LYS A 103 10.27 4.27 -8.37
C LYS A 103 10.27 5.66 -9.00
N GLU A 104 9.13 6.11 -9.48
CA GLU A 104 8.97 7.37 -10.22
C GLU A 104 8.76 8.58 -9.32
N ARG A 105 8.73 8.34 -8.01
CA ARG A 105 8.42 9.36 -7.02
C ARG A 105 9.63 10.20 -6.64
N ASP A 106 9.39 11.49 -6.35
CA ASP A 106 10.38 12.36 -5.73
C ASP A 106 10.68 11.90 -4.29
N GLN A 107 11.85 11.29 -4.12
CA GLN A 107 12.28 10.68 -2.86
C GLN A 107 12.63 11.70 -1.77
N SER A 108 12.77 12.98 -2.12
CA SER A 108 13.07 14.04 -1.14
C SER A 108 11.88 14.39 -0.24
N LYS A 109 10.68 13.96 -0.58
CA LYS A 109 9.44 14.48 -0.02
C LYS A 109 8.81 13.67 1.11
N ARG A 110 9.29 12.44 1.50
CA ARG A 110 8.53 11.62 2.46
C ARG A 110 9.33 10.70 3.37
N ASP A 111 8.92 10.75 4.64
CA ASP A 111 9.19 9.79 5.69
C ASP A 111 7.91 9.10 6.25
N ASN A 112 6.72 9.46 5.73
CA ASN A 112 5.43 8.99 6.24
C ASN A 112 4.81 7.82 5.46
N MET A 113 5.63 7.06 4.75
CA MET A 113 5.24 5.85 4.02
C MET A 113 5.74 4.58 4.68
N VAL A 114 4.96 3.51 4.53
CA VAL A 114 5.38 2.13 4.79
C VAL A 114 5.20 1.33 3.51
N LEU A 115 6.31 0.81 2.98
CA LEU A 115 6.28 -0.14 1.87
C LEU A 115 6.30 -1.57 2.41
N THR A 116 5.51 -2.46 1.82
CA THR A 116 5.39 -3.85 2.30
C THR A 116 5.74 -4.88 1.22
N PRO A 117 6.94 -4.82 0.59
CA PRO A 117 7.29 -5.72 -0.48
C PRO A 117 7.57 -7.15 0.02
N HIS A 118 7.12 -8.15 -0.74
CA HIS A 118 7.67 -9.51 -0.67
C HIS A 118 8.97 -9.62 -1.49
N PRO A 119 9.76 -10.72 -1.43
CA PRO A 119 11.04 -10.80 -2.12
C PRO A 119 11.00 -10.51 -3.62
N GLY A 120 9.97 -11.00 -4.33
CA GLY A 120 9.81 -10.74 -5.75
C GLY A 120 9.48 -9.28 -6.08
N GLU A 121 8.71 -8.59 -5.23
CA GLU A 121 8.41 -7.17 -5.37
C GLU A 121 9.64 -6.31 -5.10
N LEU A 122 10.39 -6.62 -4.03
CA LEU A 122 11.63 -5.89 -3.72
C LEU A 122 12.68 -6.08 -4.81
N SER A 123 12.79 -7.30 -5.37
CA SER A 123 13.65 -7.58 -6.52
C SER A 123 13.34 -6.69 -7.72
N LYS A 124 12.06 -6.54 -8.07
CA LYS A 124 11.62 -5.64 -9.15
C LYS A 124 11.90 -4.15 -8.83
N LEU A 125 11.73 -3.76 -7.58
CA LEU A 125 11.99 -2.38 -7.14
C LEU A 125 13.48 -2.04 -7.20
N THR A 126 14.34 -2.93 -6.75
CA THR A 126 15.79 -2.71 -6.63
C THR A 126 16.60 -3.14 -7.84
N ASN A 127 15.99 -3.92 -8.77
CA ASN A 127 16.67 -4.63 -9.86
C ASN A 127 17.76 -5.61 -9.37
N ARG A 128 17.58 -6.19 -8.17
CA ARG A 128 18.49 -7.16 -7.56
C ARG A 128 17.85 -8.56 -7.58
N PRO A 129 18.64 -9.64 -7.72
CA PRO A 129 18.12 -11.01 -7.66
C PRO A 129 17.44 -11.32 -6.31
N VAL A 130 16.32 -12.04 -6.33
CA VAL A 130 15.60 -12.48 -5.12
C VAL A 130 16.53 -13.21 -4.15
N LYS A 131 17.38 -14.12 -4.65
CA LYS A 131 18.34 -14.89 -3.84
C LYS A 131 19.26 -13.98 -3.03
N GLU A 132 19.84 -12.96 -3.65
CA GLU A 132 20.73 -12.00 -2.99
C GLU A 132 20.01 -11.24 -1.86
N LEU A 133 18.76 -10.80 -2.13
CA LEU A 133 17.94 -10.09 -1.15
C LEU A 133 17.58 -10.98 0.05
N GLU A 134 17.31 -12.27 -0.19
CA GLU A 134 16.97 -13.22 0.86
C GLU A 134 18.16 -13.65 1.70
N GLU A 135 19.33 -13.78 1.11
CA GLU A 135 20.57 -14.06 1.83
C GLU A 135 21.02 -12.90 2.74
N ASN A 136 20.64 -11.66 2.39
CA ASN A 136 21.04 -10.44 3.11
C ASN A 136 19.82 -9.58 3.50
N ARG A 137 18.79 -10.19 4.09
CA ARG A 137 17.48 -9.55 4.32
C ARG A 137 17.54 -8.26 5.11
N ILE A 138 18.39 -8.22 6.15
CA ILE A 138 18.52 -7.02 7.01
C ILE A 138 19.10 -5.87 6.20
N ASP A 139 20.22 -6.08 5.52
CA ASP A 139 20.86 -5.03 4.73
C ASP A 139 19.96 -4.60 3.56
N ALA A 140 19.32 -5.55 2.88
CA ALA A 140 18.36 -5.25 1.81
C ALA A 140 17.21 -4.35 2.28
N ALA A 141 16.66 -4.60 3.47
CA ALA A 141 15.59 -3.77 4.04
C ALA A 141 16.10 -2.36 4.42
N ILE A 142 17.31 -2.26 5.02
CA ILE A 142 17.92 -0.98 5.38
C ILE A 142 18.22 -0.13 4.15
N GLU A 143 18.84 -0.74 3.13
CA GLU A 143 19.15 -0.06 1.87
C GLU A 143 17.90 0.45 1.17
N ALA A 144 16.86 -0.39 1.09
CA ALA A 144 15.58 -0.03 0.53
C ALA A 144 14.92 1.13 1.31
N ALA A 145 14.93 1.08 2.66
CA ALA A 145 14.37 2.13 3.49
C ALA A 145 15.09 3.47 3.28
N ARG A 146 16.42 3.45 3.14
CA ARG A 146 17.23 4.64 2.83
C ARG A 146 16.97 5.16 1.42
N GLN A 147 16.92 4.24 0.44
CA GLN A 147 16.72 4.60 -0.97
C GLN A 147 15.39 5.35 -1.19
N TRP A 148 14.30 4.91 -0.54
CA TRP A 148 12.98 5.55 -0.69
C TRP A 148 12.60 6.48 0.45
N ASN A 149 13.53 6.74 1.40
CA ASN A 149 13.30 7.59 2.56
C ASN A 149 11.98 7.28 3.28
N CYS A 150 11.71 6.00 3.55
CA CYS A 150 10.48 5.54 4.19
C CYS A 150 10.71 4.22 4.93
N VAL A 151 9.71 3.79 5.70
CA VAL A 151 9.77 2.47 6.35
C VAL A 151 9.54 1.38 5.31
N VAL A 152 10.36 0.34 5.35
CA VAL A 152 10.21 -0.86 4.52
C VAL A 152 9.99 -2.07 5.41
N CYS A 153 8.85 -2.73 5.23
CA CYS A 153 8.52 -4.02 5.84
C CYS A 153 8.78 -5.12 4.79
N PHE A 154 9.96 -5.66 4.76
CA PHE A 154 10.36 -6.72 3.84
C PHE A 154 9.78 -8.06 4.28
N LYS A 155 8.66 -8.46 3.66
CA LYS A 155 7.89 -9.67 4.00
C LYS A 155 8.70 -10.93 3.78
N GLY A 156 8.56 -11.92 4.69
CA GLY A 156 9.21 -13.24 4.58
C GLY A 156 9.36 -13.92 5.94
N ALA A 157 10.21 -14.90 5.99
CA ALA A 157 10.52 -15.66 7.20
C ALA A 157 12.04 -15.58 7.49
N PRO A 158 12.48 -14.66 8.39
CA PRO A 158 11.67 -13.68 9.11
C PRO A 158 11.28 -12.46 8.25
N THR A 159 10.22 -11.75 8.65
CA THR A 159 9.95 -10.41 8.15
C THR A 159 10.91 -9.42 8.81
N VAL A 160 11.47 -8.51 8.02
CA VAL A 160 12.39 -7.46 8.50
C VAL A 160 11.76 -6.10 8.24
N THR A 161 11.59 -5.30 9.28
CA THR A 161 11.12 -3.91 9.15
C THR A 161 12.28 -2.96 9.41
N ALA A 162 12.61 -2.12 8.45
CA ALA A 162 13.69 -1.14 8.55
C ALA A 162 13.16 0.28 8.33
N SER A 163 13.74 1.24 9.00
CA SER A 163 13.48 2.66 8.83
C SER A 163 14.68 3.39 8.18
N PRO A 164 14.48 4.58 7.58
CA PRO A 164 15.54 5.31 6.88
C PRO A 164 16.75 5.64 7.76
N ASN A 165 16.54 5.79 9.08
CA ASN A 165 17.60 6.05 10.06
C ASN A 165 18.38 4.79 10.47
N GLY A 166 18.11 3.63 9.87
CA GLY A 166 18.83 2.38 10.10
C GLY A 166 18.33 1.54 11.29
N LYS A 167 17.23 1.91 11.94
CA LYS A 167 16.61 1.04 12.95
C LYS A 167 15.95 -0.15 12.28
N VAL A 168 16.09 -1.33 12.88
CA VAL A 168 15.56 -2.62 12.39
C VAL A 168 14.77 -3.32 13.50
N TYR A 169 13.68 -3.94 13.09
CA TYR A 169 12.80 -4.74 13.95
C TYR A 169 12.48 -6.08 13.29
#